data_5e7e7f5d373a54bd9c8d08a4e887e4d5
#
_entry.id   5e7e7f5d373a54bd9c8d08a4e887e4d5
#
_cell.length_a   1.000
_cell.length_b   1.000
_cell.length_c   1.000
_cell.angle_alpha   90.00
_cell.angle_beta   90.00
_cell.angle_gamma   90.00
#
_symmetry.space_group_name_H-M   'P 1'
#
loop_
_entity.id
_entity.type
_entity.pdbx_description
1 polymer ?
#
loop_
_entity_poly.entity_id
_entity_poly.type
_entity_poly.pdbx_seq_one_letter_code
_entity_poly.pdbx_strand_id
1 'polypeptide(L)'
;MSGRIITARHGRPNLARDVAISARDYGDWWARYDASGLHPDERPPAGLVEIASKAKTVLSSTLPRAIETARWATGGARDVPADPIFVEAPLPPPPVPFLKLKPGAWGVISRSFWFWGYAPDGVEGHLSAWRRVAEIADRLAAHAEDGDILLCAHGYLNWMIDRRLRATGWDRVERDGGNHYWSWRVYEPKGVKREIGAAAAAE
;
A
#
# COMPACT_ATOMS: atom_id res chain seq x y z
N MET A 1 8.70 -1.70 -24.87
CA MET A 1 7.97 -2.76 -24.11
C MET A 1 7.45 -2.10 -22.84
N SER A 2 6.19 -2.30 -22.49
CA SER A 2 5.61 -1.75 -21.26
C SER A 2 6.35 -2.32 -20.04
N GLY A 3 6.64 -1.47 -19.06
CA GLY A 3 7.24 -1.85 -17.80
C GLY A 3 6.27 -2.59 -16.88
N ARG A 4 6.73 -2.95 -15.69
CA ARG A 4 5.94 -3.60 -14.64
C ARG A 4 5.37 -2.55 -13.69
N ILE A 5 4.21 -2.86 -13.12
CA ILE A 5 3.68 -2.12 -11.98
C ILE A 5 4.04 -2.92 -10.71
N ILE A 6 4.63 -2.26 -9.73
CA ILE A 6 4.93 -2.85 -8.44
C ILE A 6 4.24 -2.05 -7.35
N THR A 7 3.52 -2.72 -6.45
CA THR A 7 2.94 -2.09 -5.27
C THR A 7 3.58 -2.67 -4.02
N ALA A 8 4.14 -1.84 -3.15
CA ALA A 8 4.73 -2.24 -1.88
C ALA A 8 3.93 -1.66 -0.70
N ARG A 9 3.76 -2.46 0.34
CA ARG A 9 3.21 -1.99 1.61
C ARG A 9 4.34 -1.40 2.45
N HIS A 10 4.04 -0.29 3.12
CA HIS A 10 4.98 0.36 4.05
C HIS A 10 5.52 -0.61 5.11
N GLY A 11 6.68 -0.33 5.65
CA GLY A 11 7.29 -1.03 6.79
C GLY A 11 6.50 -0.84 8.09
N ARG A 12 6.92 -1.48 9.18
CA ARG A 12 6.23 -1.43 10.47
C ARG A 12 6.29 0.00 11.05
N PRO A 13 5.13 0.62 11.34
CA PRO A 13 5.09 1.94 11.97
C PRO A 13 5.60 1.92 13.41
N ASN A 14 6.16 3.04 13.84
CA ASN A 14 6.64 3.24 15.21
C ASN A 14 5.50 3.65 16.15
N LEU A 15 4.50 2.76 16.27
CA LEU A 15 3.39 2.94 17.21
C LEU A 15 2.97 1.59 17.79
N ALA A 16 2.77 1.55 19.13
CA ALA A 16 2.30 0.36 19.83
C ALA A 16 0.89 -0.03 19.35
N ARG A 17 0.72 -1.30 19.01
CA ARG A 17 -0.56 -1.89 18.56
C ARG A 17 -1.16 -2.86 19.57
N ASP A 18 -0.48 -3.13 20.65
CA ASP A 18 -0.91 -4.04 21.72
C ASP A 18 -1.51 -3.25 22.88
N VAL A 19 -2.50 -2.42 22.59
CA VAL A 19 -3.24 -1.61 23.55
C VAL A 19 -4.73 -1.83 23.35
N ALA A 20 -5.48 -1.98 24.45
CA ALA A 20 -6.94 -2.05 24.39
C ALA A 20 -7.52 -0.64 24.50
N ILE A 21 -8.20 -0.18 23.47
CA ILE A 21 -8.78 1.16 23.37
C ILE A 21 -10.27 1.11 23.07
N SER A 22 -11.01 2.13 23.50
CA SER A 22 -12.42 2.29 23.15
C SER A 22 -12.59 2.74 21.70
N ALA A 23 -13.82 2.65 21.15
CA ALA A 23 -14.11 3.20 19.83
C ALA A 23 -13.86 4.72 19.77
N ARG A 24 -14.08 5.45 20.87
CA ARG A 24 -13.79 6.87 20.98
C ARG A 24 -12.30 7.18 20.82
N ASP A 25 -11.46 6.40 21.51
CA ASP A 25 -10.01 6.60 21.49
C ASP A 25 -9.38 6.06 20.19
N TYR A 26 -10.12 5.24 19.43
CA TYR A 26 -9.64 4.65 18.18
C TYR A 26 -9.36 5.71 17.11
N GLY A 27 -10.18 6.77 17.04
CA GLY A 27 -9.93 7.89 16.13
C GLY A 27 -8.60 8.59 16.41
N ASP A 28 -8.33 8.92 17.68
CA ASP A 28 -7.08 9.56 18.11
C ASP A 28 -5.88 8.62 17.93
N TRP A 29 -6.07 7.33 18.21
CA TRP A 29 -5.04 6.33 17.96
C TRP A 29 -4.70 6.24 16.47
N TRP A 30 -5.74 6.28 15.61
CA TRP A 30 -5.55 6.22 14.16
C TRP A 30 -4.84 7.46 13.62
N ALA A 31 -5.19 8.65 14.12
CA ALA A 31 -4.49 9.89 13.77
C ALA A 31 -3.00 9.84 14.13
N ARG A 32 -2.66 9.30 15.32
CA ARG A 32 -1.25 9.07 15.71
C ARG A 32 -0.58 8.02 14.84
N TYR A 33 -1.29 6.97 14.43
CA TYR A 33 -0.78 5.96 13.52
C TYR A 33 -0.48 6.55 12.14
N ASP A 34 -1.32 7.45 11.64
CA ASP A 34 -1.09 8.13 10.37
C ASP A 34 0.09 9.11 10.43
N ALA A 35 0.29 9.77 11.56
CA ALA A 35 1.43 10.65 11.80
C ALA A 35 2.74 9.90 12.09
N SER A 36 2.72 8.58 12.33
CA SER A 36 3.92 7.81 12.67
C SER A 36 4.76 7.45 11.45
N GLY A 37 6.08 7.60 11.59
CA GLY A 37 7.09 7.03 10.69
C GLY A 37 7.34 5.55 10.94
N LEU A 38 8.38 5.01 10.35
CA LEU A 38 8.80 3.62 10.52
C LEU A 38 9.46 3.39 11.88
N HIS A 39 9.35 2.16 12.37
CA HIS A 39 10.09 1.75 13.54
C HIS A 39 11.61 1.78 13.24
N PRO A 40 12.47 2.33 14.14
CA PRO A 40 13.89 2.54 13.84
C PRO A 40 14.68 1.26 13.57
N ASP A 41 14.21 0.11 14.09
CA ASP A 41 14.85 -1.19 13.88
C ASP A 41 14.45 -1.87 12.55
N GLU A 42 13.51 -1.29 11.79
CA GLU A 42 13.09 -1.84 10.51
C GLU A 42 14.16 -1.63 9.43
N ARG A 43 14.19 -2.56 8.48
CA ARG A 43 15.00 -2.44 7.26
C ARG A 43 14.20 -3.01 6.10
N PRO A 44 14.31 -2.43 4.90
CA PRO A 44 13.67 -2.98 3.72
C PRO A 44 14.30 -4.34 3.35
N PRO A 45 13.47 -5.32 2.95
CA PRO A 45 13.99 -6.57 2.39
C PRO A 45 14.85 -6.33 1.15
N ALA A 46 15.90 -7.13 0.96
CA ALA A 46 16.82 -7.00 -0.18
C ALA A 46 16.08 -7.03 -1.53
N GLY A 47 15.05 -7.88 -1.68
CA GLY A 47 14.24 -7.93 -2.90
C GLY A 47 13.52 -6.61 -3.20
N LEU A 48 13.00 -5.92 -2.18
CA LEU A 48 12.37 -4.61 -2.39
C LEU A 48 13.40 -3.54 -2.74
N VAL A 49 14.60 -3.58 -2.14
CA VAL A 49 15.71 -2.67 -2.50
C VAL A 49 16.12 -2.88 -3.94
N GLU A 50 16.26 -4.13 -4.39
CA GLU A 50 16.56 -4.46 -5.78
C GLU A 50 15.49 -3.95 -6.75
N ILE A 51 14.21 -4.16 -6.42
CA ILE A 51 13.09 -3.62 -7.22
C ILE A 51 13.17 -2.09 -7.29
N ALA A 52 13.37 -1.42 -6.15
CA ALA A 52 13.44 0.03 -6.08
C ALA A 52 14.61 0.62 -6.88
N SER A 53 15.76 -0.08 -6.90
CA SER A 53 16.93 0.34 -7.68
C SER A 53 16.72 0.26 -9.19
N LYS A 54 15.94 -0.73 -9.65
CA LYS A 54 15.63 -0.96 -11.07
C LYS A 54 14.42 -0.17 -11.58
N ALA A 55 13.51 0.23 -10.68
CA ALA A 55 12.32 0.97 -11.06
C ALA A 55 12.68 2.32 -11.68
N LYS A 56 12.12 2.65 -12.85
CA LYS A 56 12.28 3.96 -13.49
C LYS A 56 11.61 5.05 -12.66
N THR A 57 10.43 4.77 -12.14
CA THR A 57 9.65 5.68 -11.31
C THR A 57 9.37 5.06 -9.95
N VAL A 58 9.55 5.84 -8.88
CA VAL A 58 9.14 5.46 -7.54
C VAL A 58 8.21 6.54 -6.99
N LEU A 59 7.03 6.14 -6.55
CA LEU A 59 6.02 7.03 -5.97
C LEU A 59 5.68 6.60 -4.54
N SER A 60 5.17 7.51 -3.74
CA SER A 60 4.68 7.17 -2.41
C SER A 60 3.37 7.86 -2.04
N SER A 61 2.66 7.30 -1.07
CA SER A 61 1.64 8.00 -0.31
C SER A 61 2.27 9.13 0.51
N THR A 62 1.49 10.14 0.86
CA THR A 62 1.93 11.27 1.70
C THR A 62 2.09 10.91 3.18
N LEU A 63 1.70 9.72 3.63
CA LEU A 63 1.85 9.33 5.03
C LEU A 63 3.32 8.98 5.35
N PRO A 64 3.87 9.45 6.49
CA PRO A 64 5.30 9.34 6.81
C PRO A 64 5.87 7.94 6.63
N ARG A 65 5.16 6.91 7.10
CA ARG A 65 5.59 5.51 6.96
C ARG A 65 5.77 5.05 5.51
N ALA A 66 4.99 5.59 4.57
CA ALA A 66 5.12 5.26 3.14
C ALA A 66 6.28 6.03 2.50
N ILE A 67 6.45 7.30 2.83
CA ILE A 67 7.58 8.14 2.40
C ILE A 67 8.90 7.51 2.86
N GLU A 68 8.99 7.16 4.15
CA GLU A 68 10.18 6.52 4.71
C GLU A 68 10.46 5.15 4.09
N THR A 69 9.40 4.36 3.82
CA THR A 69 9.53 3.09 3.09
C THR A 69 10.19 3.29 1.73
N ALA A 70 9.70 4.24 0.95
CA ALA A 70 10.26 4.54 -0.36
C ALA A 70 11.70 5.07 -0.26
N ARG A 71 11.96 5.98 0.70
CA ARG A 71 13.31 6.51 0.95
C ARG A 71 14.30 5.41 1.32
N TRP A 72 13.92 4.50 2.22
CA TRP A 72 14.81 3.42 2.65
C TRP A 72 15.02 2.38 1.55
N ALA A 73 13.98 2.02 0.80
CA ALA A 73 14.09 1.10 -0.32
C ALA A 73 14.99 1.65 -1.44
N THR A 74 15.02 2.97 -1.66
CA THR A 74 15.88 3.63 -2.65
C THR A 74 17.25 4.03 -2.10
N GLY A 75 17.57 3.70 -0.84
CA GLY A 75 18.81 4.11 -0.18
C GLY A 75 18.94 5.64 0.00
N GLY A 76 17.85 6.40 -0.08
CA GLY A 76 17.84 7.85 -0.03
C GLY A 76 18.42 8.54 -1.27
N ALA A 77 18.78 7.79 -2.30
CA ALA A 77 19.47 8.31 -3.48
C ALA A 77 18.54 9.00 -4.50
N ARG A 78 17.23 8.97 -4.28
CA ARG A 78 16.24 9.48 -5.22
C ARG A 78 15.24 10.40 -4.52
N ASP A 79 14.82 11.45 -5.20
CA ASP A 79 13.60 12.16 -4.85
C ASP A 79 12.40 11.28 -5.18
N VAL A 80 11.50 11.10 -4.20
CA VAL A 80 10.30 10.27 -4.34
C VAL A 80 9.07 11.16 -4.21
N PRO A 81 8.39 11.47 -5.32
CA PRO A 81 7.14 12.20 -5.29
C PRO A 81 6.10 11.51 -4.44
N ALA A 82 5.48 12.27 -3.52
CA ALA A 82 4.39 11.81 -2.67
C ALA A 82 3.09 12.47 -3.10
N ASP A 83 2.02 11.66 -3.29
CA ASP A 83 0.71 12.15 -3.70
C ASP A 83 -0.37 11.67 -2.74
N PRO A 84 -1.27 12.56 -2.26
CA PRO A 84 -2.38 12.22 -1.37
C PRO A 84 -3.36 11.21 -1.98
N ILE A 85 -3.40 11.04 -3.30
CA ILE A 85 -4.22 10.03 -3.96
C ILE A 85 -3.88 8.60 -3.48
N PHE A 86 -2.64 8.36 -3.03
CA PHE A 86 -2.16 7.06 -2.56
C PHE A 86 -2.33 6.82 -1.05
N VAL A 87 -3.07 7.69 -0.35
CA VAL A 87 -3.37 7.51 1.08
C VAL A 87 -4.29 6.30 1.30
N GLU A 88 -4.12 5.62 2.44
CA GLU A 88 -4.93 4.45 2.80
C GLU A 88 -6.44 4.76 2.79
N ALA A 89 -7.24 3.79 2.42
CA ALA A 89 -8.69 3.90 2.55
C ALA A 89 -9.07 4.06 4.03
N PRO A 90 -9.96 5.02 4.37
CA PRO A 90 -10.21 5.41 5.74
C PRO A 90 -10.78 4.27 6.59
N LEU A 91 -10.54 4.38 7.88
CA LEU A 91 -11.08 3.49 8.92
C LEU A 91 -11.78 4.34 9.99
N PRO A 92 -12.96 4.90 9.69
CA PRO A 92 -13.65 5.77 10.64
C PRO A 92 -14.04 5.00 11.91
N PRO A 93 -13.96 5.63 13.10
CA PRO A 93 -14.40 5.01 14.34
C PRO A 93 -15.83 4.50 14.23
N PRO A 94 -16.12 3.22 14.49
CA PRO A 94 -17.47 2.70 14.40
C PRO A 94 -18.32 3.18 15.60
N PRO A 95 -19.65 3.32 15.45
CA PRO A 95 -20.52 3.78 16.51
C PRO A 95 -20.85 2.69 17.55
N VAL A 96 -19.81 2.14 18.18
CA VAL A 96 -19.93 1.03 19.16
C VAL A 96 -19.24 1.45 20.49
N PRO A 97 -19.95 2.13 21.42
CA PRO A 97 -19.31 2.87 22.50
C PRO A 97 -18.75 2.04 23.65
N PHE A 98 -19.16 0.80 23.84
CA PHE A 98 -18.91 0.06 25.10
C PHE A 98 -17.77 -0.97 25.06
N LEU A 99 -17.15 -1.17 23.90
CA LEU A 99 -16.10 -2.18 23.72
C LEU A 99 -14.70 -1.54 23.85
N LYS A 100 -13.78 -2.30 24.47
CA LYS A 100 -12.35 -2.02 24.42
C LYS A 100 -11.64 -3.15 23.67
N LEU A 101 -11.05 -2.84 22.54
CA LEU A 101 -10.41 -3.82 21.67
C LEU A 101 -9.03 -3.31 21.21
N LYS A 102 -8.18 -4.22 20.76
CA LYS A 102 -6.92 -3.86 20.11
C LYS A 102 -7.20 -3.15 18.78
N PRO A 103 -6.33 -2.21 18.34
CA PRO A 103 -6.52 -1.46 17.09
C PRO A 103 -6.76 -2.34 15.85
N GLY A 104 -6.16 -3.53 15.80
CA GLY A 104 -6.40 -4.47 14.71
C GLY A 104 -7.84 -4.97 14.63
N ALA A 105 -8.47 -5.28 15.77
CA ALA A 105 -9.88 -5.68 15.83
C ALA A 105 -10.80 -4.50 15.49
N TRP A 106 -10.49 -3.31 15.99
CA TRP A 106 -11.19 -2.08 15.59
C TRP A 106 -11.11 -1.84 14.08
N GLY A 107 -9.94 -2.08 13.47
CA GLY A 107 -9.77 -1.97 12.02
C GLY A 107 -10.71 -2.90 11.24
N VAL A 108 -10.93 -4.13 11.70
CA VAL A 108 -11.88 -5.06 11.07
C VAL A 108 -13.33 -4.56 11.22
N ILE A 109 -13.73 -4.14 12.41
CA ILE A 109 -15.08 -3.63 12.67
C ILE A 109 -15.33 -2.35 11.85
N SER A 110 -14.41 -1.37 11.92
CA SER A 110 -14.48 -0.15 11.14
C SER A 110 -14.62 -0.44 9.64
N ARG A 111 -13.84 -1.38 9.12
CA ARG A 111 -13.91 -1.78 7.71
C ARG A 111 -15.28 -2.40 7.36
N SER A 112 -15.86 -3.20 8.23
CA SER A 112 -17.21 -3.77 8.03
C SER A 112 -18.27 -2.68 7.94
N PHE A 113 -18.28 -1.72 8.88
CA PHE A 113 -19.19 -0.58 8.85
C PHE A 113 -19.01 0.27 7.58
N TRP A 114 -17.77 0.54 7.20
CA TRP A 114 -17.44 1.28 5.99
C TRP A 114 -17.91 0.57 4.71
N PHE A 115 -17.81 -0.76 4.63
CA PHE A 115 -18.39 -1.55 3.54
C PHE A 115 -19.90 -1.44 3.45
N TRP A 116 -20.58 -1.31 4.58
CA TRP A 116 -22.04 -1.09 4.64
C TRP A 116 -22.44 0.37 4.44
N GLY A 117 -21.50 1.23 4.04
CA GLY A 117 -21.75 2.62 3.69
C GLY A 117 -21.59 3.62 4.83
N TYR A 118 -21.10 3.19 6.01
CA TYR A 118 -20.80 4.11 7.09
C TYR A 118 -19.56 4.94 6.75
N ALA A 119 -19.80 6.22 6.41
CA ALA A 119 -18.77 7.22 6.23
C ALA A 119 -19.26 8.53 6.87
N PRO A 120 -18.67 8.95 8.00
CA PRO A 120 -18.98 10.25 8.59
C PRO A 120 -18.71 11.39 7.61
N ASP A 121 -19.31 12.56 7.84
CA ASP A 121 -19.10 13.74 7.01
C ASP A 121 -17.61 14.06 6.84
N GLY A 122 -17.21 14.31 5.59
CA GLY A 122 -15.81 14.57 5.23
C GLY A 122 -14.91 13.34 5.12
N VAL A 123 -15.42 12.13 5.42
CA VAL A 123 -14.67 10.87 5.26
C VAL A 123 -15.02 10.22 3.93
N GLU A 124 -14.00 9.78 3.20
CA GLU A 124 -14.18 9.06 1.94
C GLU A 124 -15.00 7.77 2.14
N GLY A 125 -16.10 7.64 1.40
CA GLY A 125 -16.92 6.43 1.41
C GLY A 125 -16.38 5.34 0.48
N HIS A 126 -16.90 4.12 0.65
CA HIS A 126 -16.46 2.93 -0.09
C HIS A 126 -16.48 3.09 -1.61
N LEU A 127 -17.58 3.62 -2.18
CA LEU A 127 -17.69 3.82 -3.63
C LEU A 127 -16.74 4.88 -4.16
N SER A 128 -16.49 5.95 -3.39
CA SER A 128 -15.52 6.99 -3.74
C SER A 128 -14.09 6.43 -3.76
N ALA A 129 -13.75 5.62 -2.76
CA ALA A 129 -12.45 4.95 -2.72
C ALA A 129 -12.22 4.05 -3.95
N TRP A 130 -13.24 3.32 -4.44
CA TRP A 130 -13.10 2.54 -5.66
C TRP A 130 -12.91 3.39 -6.92
N ARG A 131 -13.54 4.59 -6.99
CA ARG A 131 -13.29 5.54 -8.09
C ARG A 131 -11.85 6.06 -8.06
N ARG A 132 -11.37 6.42 -6.88
CA ARG A 132 -9.96 6.82 -6.67
C ARG A 132 -9.00 5.70 -7.06
N VAL A 133 -9.29 4.46 -6.70
CA VAL A 133 -8.47 3.30 -7.08
C VAL A 133 -8.45 3.06 -8.59
N ALA A 134 -9.56 3.33 -9.30
CA ALA A 134 -9.58 3.27 -10.76
C ALA A 134 -8.60 4.30 -11.35
N GLU A 135 -8.65 5.55 -10.89
CA GLU A 135 -7.72 6.60 -11.29
C GLU A 135 -6.26 6.24 -10.97
N ILE A 136 -6.00 5.69 -9.77
CA ILE A 136 -4.66 5.22 -9.39
C ILE A 136 -4.16 4.16 -10.39
N ALA A 137 -4.98 3.16 -10.71
CA ALA A 137 -4.58 2.10 -11.63
C ALA A 137 -4.25 2.65 -13.04
N ASP A 138 -5.05 3.60 -13.52
CA ASP A 138 -4.82 4.25 -14.81
C ASP A 138 -3.52 5.08 -14.82
N ARG A 139 -3.22 5.82 -13.74
CA ARG A 139 -1.95 6.55 -13.56
C ARG A 139 -0.74 5.61 -13.50
N LEU A 140 -0.85 4.49 -12.77
CA LEU A 140 0.23 3.50 -12.69
C LEU A 140 0.47 2.84 -14.05
N ALA A 141 -0.58 2.54 -14.81
CA ALA A 141 -0.49 1.99 -16.16
C ALA A 141 0.21 2.97 -17.11
N ALA A 142 -0.12 4.26 -17.07
CA ALA A 142 0.54 5.30 -17.87
C ALA A 142 2.05 5.40 -17.54
N HIS A 143 2.42 5.39 -16.25
CA HIS A 143 3.84 5.38 -15.89
C HIS A 143 4.57 4.11 -16.35
N ALA A 144 3.87 2.97 -16.38
CA ALA A 144 4.46 1.71 -16.84
C ALA A 144 4.75 1.69 -18.34
N GLU A 145 4.21 2.59 -19.15
CA GLU A 145 4.59 2.74 -20.56
C GLU A 145 6.05 3.13 -20.70
N ASP A 146 6.57 3.88 -19.75
CA ASP A 146 7.95 4.39 -19.75
C ASP A 146 8.96 3.46 -19.08
N GLY A 147 8.54 2.45 -18.33
CA GLY A 147 9.38 1.51 -17.59
C GLY A 147 8.77 1.07 -16.26
N ASP A 148 9.50 0.29 -15.48
CA ASP A 148 9.02 -0.22 -14.21
C ASP A 148 8.68 0.91 -13.23
N ILE A 149 7.51 0.81 -12.58
CA ILE A 149 7.06 1.74 -11.55
C ILE A 149 6.85 1.03 -10.22
N LEU A 150 7.38 1.61 -9.12
CA LEU A 150 7.16 1.18 -7.75
C LEU A 150 6.29 2.20 -7.01
N LEU A 151 5.16 1.77 -6.47
CA LEU A 151 4.33 2.52 -5.55
C LEU A 151 4.53 2.00 -4.12
N CYS A 152 5.02 2.84 -3.21
CA CYS A 152 5.05 2.57 -1.77
C CYS A 152 3.79 3.15 -1.11
N ALA A 153 2.88 2.26 -0.67
CA ALA A 153 1.58 2.66 -0.14
C ALA A 153 1.11 1.74 1.03
N HIS A 154 -0.15 1.37 1.08
CA HIS A 154 -0.80 0.80 2.24
C HIS A 154 -1.45 -0.55 1.94
N GLY A 155 -1.71 -1.32 2.99
CA GLY A 155 -2.15 -2.71 2.83
C GLY A 155 -3.49 -2.86 2.14
N TYR A 156 -4.51 -2.10 2.57
CA TYR A 156 -5.85 -2.23 1.99
C TYR A 156 -5.95 -1.54 0.63
N LEU A 157 -5.36 -0.36 0.49
CA LEU A 157 -5.28 0.31 -0.81
C LEU A 157 -4.61 -0.58 -1.86
N ASN A 158 -3.48 -1.19 -1.53
CA ASN A 158 -2.79 -2.11 -2.44
C ASN A 158 -3.63 -3.35 -2.79
N TRP A 159 -4.48 -3.82 -1.87
CA TRP A 159 -5.44 -4.88 -2.17
C TRP A 159 -6.51 -4.41 -3.16
N MET A 160 -7.01 -3.20 -3.02
CA MET A 160 -7.98 -2.62 -3.98
C MET A 160 -7.33 -2.42 -5.36
N ILE A 161 -6.09 -1.90 -5.40
CA ILE A 161 -5.31 -1.73 -6.64
C ILE A 161 -5.09 -3.10 -7.33
N ASP A 162 -4.72 -4.15 -6.57
CA ASP A 162 -4.59 -5.53 -7.10
C ASP A 162 -5.86 -5.98 -7.83
N ARG A 163 -7.02 -5.75 -7.21
CA ARG A 163 -8.32 -6.11 -7.82
C ARG A 163 -8.56 -5.34 -9.10
N ARG A 164 -8.29 -4.05 -9.11
CA ARG A 164 -8.50 -3.19 -10.28
C ARG A 164 -7.56 -3.52 -11.41
N LEU A 165 -6.27 -3.62 -11.18
CA LEU A 165 -5.26 -3.95 -12.19
C LEU A 165 -5.59 -5.30 -12.87
N ARG A 166 -5.91 -6.31 -12.07
CA ARG A 166 -6.26 -7.65 -12.62
C ARG A 166 -7.55 -7.65 -13.44
N ALA A 167 -8.47 -6.74 -13.14
CA ALA A 167 -9.69 -6.54 -13.93
C ALA A 167 -9.44 -5.74 -15.23
N THR A 168 -8.35 -4.97 -15.32
CA THR A 168 -8.07 -4.03 -16.41
C THR A 168 -6.84 -4.37 -17.25
N GLY A 169 -6.50 -5.65 -17.38
CA GLY A 169 -5.50 -6.09 -18.33
C GLY A 169 -4.10 -6.36 -17.77
N TRP A 170 -3.97 -6.51 -16.45
CA TRP A 170 -2.71 -6.86 -15.78
C TRP A 170 -2.80 -8.21 -15.09
N ASP A 171 -1.73 -9.00 -15.16
CA ASP A 171 -1.58 -10.23 -14.40
C ASP A 171 -0.62 -10.00 -13.23
N ARG A 172 -1.00 -10.47 -12.04
CA ARG A 172 -0.08 -10.49 -10.93
C ARG A 172 0.86 -11.68 -11.07
N VAL A 173 2.13 -11.41 -11.41
CA VAL A 173 3.16 -12.43 -11.67
C VAL A 173 3.97 -12.79 -10.44
N GLU A 174 4.03 -11.91 -9.45
CA GLU A 174 4.77 -12.14 -8.21
C GLU A 174 4.04 -11.57 -7.00
N ARG A 175 4.19 -12.23 -5.85
CA ARG A 175 3.72 -11.75 -4.55
C ARG A 175 4.67 -12.24 -3.47
N ASP A 176 5.22 -11.31 -2.72
CA ASP A 176 6.06 -11.58 -1.56
C ASP A 176 5.46 -10.99 -0.28
N GLY A 177 5.73 -11.63 0.88
CA GLY A 177 5.30 -11.17 2.19
C GLY A 177 3.80 -11.17 2.46
N GLY A 178 2.98 -11.64 1.53
CA GLY A 178 1.53 -11.76 1.70
C GLY A 178 0.84 -10.42 1.99
N ASN A 179 0.36 -10.22 3.23
CA ASN A 179 -0.22 -8.96 3.73
C ASN A 179 0.60 -8.35 4.88
N HIS A 180 1.83 -8.82 5.11
CA HIS A 180 2.72 -8.27 6.13
C HIS A 180 3.31 -6.92 5.71
N TYR A 181 3.94 -6.22 6.65
CA TYR A 181 4.75 -5.04 6.34
C TYR A 181 5.85 -5.40 5.35
N TRP A 182 6.26 -4.45 4.54
CA TRP A 182 7.26 -4.63 3.48
C TRP A 182 6.85 -5.59 2.36
N SER A 183 5.62 -6.14 2.35
CA SER A 183 5.16 -7.00 1.27
C SER A 183 5.01 -6.25 -0.04
N TRP A 184 5.26 -6.92 -1.17
CA TRP A 184 5.04 -6.35 -2.49
C TRP A 184 4.32 -7.30 -3.44
N ARG A 185 3.83 -6.74 -4.54
CA ARG A 185 3.21 -7.46 -5.65
C ARG A 185 3.70 -6.87 -6.95
N VAL A 186 3.98 -7.71 -7.93
CA VAL A 186 4.43 -7.33 -9.26
C VAL A 186 3.35 -7.68 -10.27
N TYR A 187 3.07 -6.76 -11.18
CA TYR A 187 2.09 -6.93 -12.23
C TYR A 187 2.72 -6.68 -13.59
N GLU A 188 2.35 -7.52 -14.57
CA GLU A 188 2.72 -7.40 -15.97
C GLU A 188 1.47 -7.29 -16.85
N PRO A 189 1.54 -6.60 -18.02
CA PRO A 189 0.42 -6.55 -18.96
C PRO A 189 0.04 -7.97 -19.42
N LYS A 190 -1.26 -8.27 -19.52
CA LYS A 190 -1.75 -9.55 -20.04
C LYS A 190 -1.27 -9.80 -21.45
N GLY A 191 -0.84 -11.03 -21.72
CA GLY A 191 -0.41 -11.46 -23.06
C GLY A 191 1.03 -11.12 -23.40
N VAL A 192 1.78 -10.44 -22.56
CA VAL A 192 3.23 -10.24 -22.75
C VAL A 192 3.97 -11.45 -22.21
N LYS A 193 4.32 -12.42 -23.10
CA LYS A 193 5.29 -13.45 -22.75
C LYS A 193 6.68 -12.83 -22.73
N ARG A 194 7.22 -12.52 -21.54
CA ARG A 194 8.67 -12.28 -21.38
C ARG A 194 9.34 -13.66 -21.38
N GLU A 195 10.34 -13.84 -22.24
CA GLU A 195 11.25 -14.97 -22.09
C GLU A 195 11.85 -14.90 -20.68
N ILE A 196 11.52 -15.87 -19.85
CA ILE A 196 12.18 -16.05 -18.56
C ILE A 196 13.61 -16.40 -18.92
N GLY A 197 14.52 -15.46 -18.76
CA GLY A 197 15.93 -15.69 -18.94
C GLY A 197 16.35 -16.88 -18.08
N ALA A 198 16.69 -17.99 -18.71
CA ALA A 198 17.30 -19.16 -18.11
C ALA A 198 18.70 -18.78 -17.62
N ALA A 199 18.78 -18.28 -16.38
CA ALA A 199 20.03 -18.04 -15.69
C ALA A 199 19.84 -18.36 -14.22
N ALA A 200 19.87 -19.64 -13.88
CA ALA A 200 20.32 -20.23 -12.62
C ALA A 200 20.02 -21.73 -12.61
N ALA A 201 20.64 -22.46 -13.54
CA ALA A 201 20.82 -23.91 -13.41
C ALA A 201 22.19 -24.25 -14.01
N ALA A 202 23.26 -23.88 -13.32
CA ALA A 202 24.60 -24.41 -13.45
C ALA A 202 25.42 -23.96 -12.24
N GLU A 203 25.55 -24.81 -11.29
CA GLU A 203 26.63 -25.23 -10.39
C GLU A 203 26.13 -25.56 -8.99
#